data_07ba0115025f31eb9038806105f9820b
#
_entry.id   07ba0115025f31eb9038806105f9820b
#
_cell.length_a   1.000
_cell.length_b   1.000
_cell.length_c   1.000
_cell.angle_alpha   90.00
_cell.angle_beta   90.00
_cell.angle_gamma   90.00
#
_symmetry.space_group_name_H-M   'P 1'
#
loop_
_entity.id
_entity.type
_entity.pdbx_description
1 polymer ?
#
loop_
_entity_poly.entity_id
_entity_poly.type
_entity_poly.pdbx_seq_one_letter_code
_entity_poly.pdbx_strand_id
1 'polypeptide(L)'
;MGYKSFCCLLLLLTGNVSLRAQGIDDISPMAIYNIGLVGCDSIGVNVLKTFISTGEARCVAVFDEKTTLAESAEREITSIQDKAPLLYNDYCKMLDRRDLDIVLIAVSKEEQDKFFLKACEYDKNIYIEISQCLSPEEI
;
A
#
# COMPACT_ATOMS: atom_id res chain seq x y z
N MET A 1 2.72 17.82 8.89
CA MET A 1 1.39 17.47 9.38
C MET A 1 0.91 16.07 9.00
N GLY A 2 1.79 15.19 8.55
CA GLY A 2 1.46 13.82 8.15
C GLY A 2 1.42 12.75 9.23
N TYR A 3 1.69 13.09 10.48
CA TYR A 3 1.87 12.10 11.56
C TYR A 3 0.60 11.42 12.09
N LYS A 4 -0.57 11.96 11.79
CA LYS A 4 -1.82 11.40 12.30
C LYS A 4 -2.34 10.18 11.52
N SER A 5 -1.98 10.06 10.24
CA SER A 5 -2.44 8.95 9.38
C SER A 5 -1.68 7.65 9.63
N PHE A 6 -0.40 7.74 9.96
CA PHE A 6 0.47 6.56 10.14
C PHE A 6 0.07 5.70 11.35
N CYS A 7 -0.33 6.34 12.46
CA CYS A 7 -0.83 5.63 13.63
C CYS A 7 -2.13 4.86 13.38
N CYS A 8 -3.00 5.39 12.50
CA CYS A 8 -4.29 4.77 12.24
C CYS A 8 -4.15 3.46 11.49
N LEU A 9 -3.24 3.39 10.52
CA LEU A 9 -3.02 2.18 9.73
C LEU A 9 -2.36 1.06 10.55
N LEU A 10 -1.43 1.39 11.42
CA LEU A 10 -0.78 0.43 12.32
C LEU A 10 -1.79 -0.19 13.30
N LEU A 11 -2.75 0.61 13.77
CA LEU A 11 -3.82 0.15 14.66
C LEU A 11 -4.81 -0.78 13.96
N LEU A 12 -5.06 -0.59 12.66
CA LEU A 12 -5.90 -1.47 11.85
C LEU A 12 -5.30 -2.86 11.67
N LEU A 13 -3.98 -2.97 11.56
CA LEU A 13 -3.25 -4.22 11.41
C LEU A 13 -3.23 -5.08 12.69
N THR A 14 -3.32 -4.47 13.87
CA THR A 14 -3.28 -5.21 15.13
C THR A 14 -4.62 -5.79 15.56
N GLY A 15 -5.71 -5.48 14.86
CA GLY A 15 -7.04 -6.05 15.09
C GLY A 15 -7.64 -5.78 16.47
N ASN A 16 -6.98 -5.00 17.31
CA ASN A 16 -7.32 -4.81 18.72
C ASN A 16 -7.75 -3.39 19.09
N VAL A 17 -8.13 -2.57 18.12
CA VAL A 17 -8.72 -1.30 18.46
C VAL A 17 -10.21 -1.49 18.62
N SER A 18 -10.60 -1.81 19.82
CA SER A 18 -11.98 -1.74 20.22
C SER A 18 -12.40 -0.26 20.31
N LEU A 19 -12.75 0.34 19.18
CA LEU A 19 -13.47 1.61 19.12
C LEU A 19 -14.94 1.45 19.52
N ARG A 20 -15.25 0.39 20.25
CA ARG A 20 -16.60 0.03 20.70
C ARG A 20 -17.16 0.91 21.80
N ALA A 21 -16.48 1.93 22.19
CA ALA A 21 -16.85 2.58 23.44
C ALA A 21 -17.82 3.75 23.33
N GLN A 22 -18.21 4.24 22.16
CA GLN A 22 -19.03 5.46 22.16
C GLN A 22 -19.97 5.59 20.96
N GLY A 23 -21.26 5.43 21.24
CA GLY A 23 -22.36 5.94 20.41
C GLY A 23 -22.60 5.15 19.13
N ILE A 24 -23.64 4.35 19.15
CA ILE A 24 -24.10 3.48 18.06
C ILE A 24 -24.60 4.29 16.85
N ASP A 25 -24.66 5.61 16.92
CA ASP A 25 -25.39 6.42 15.96
C ASP A 25 -24.55 7.15 14.91
N ASP A 26 -23.23 6.96 14.92
CA ASP A 26 -22.35 7.55 13.91
C ASP A 26 -21.51 6.45 13.23
N ILE A 27 -22.19 5.56 12.51
CA ILE A 27 -21.52 4.70 11.53
C ILE A 27 -21.18 5.59 10.33
N SER A 28 -20.15 6.43 10.51
CA SER A 28 -19.46 7.01 9.38
C SER A 28 -19.00 5.85 8.49
N PRO A 29 -19.31 5.85 7.20
CA PRO A 29 -18.83 4.79 6.32
C PRO A 29 -17.32 4.71 6.49
N MET A 30 -16.81 3.53 6.86
CA MET A 30 -15.37 3.33 7.06
C MET A 30 -14.65 3.77 5.79
N ALA A 31 -13.72 4.71 5.93
CA ALA A 31 -12.95 5.20 4.82
C ALA A 31 -12.13 4.05 4.22
N ILE A 32 -12.28 3.82 2.92
CA ILE A 32 -11.46 2.85 2.20
C ILE A 32 -10.20 3.57 1.73
N TYR A 33 -9.04 3.07 2.16
CA TYR A 33 -7.75 3.61 1.74
C TYR A 33 -7.35 3.11 0.36
N ASN A 34 -6.97 4.03 -0.50
CA ASN A 34 -6.46 3.73 -1.83
C ASN A 34 -4.95 3.53 -1.79
N ILE A 35 -4.50 2.31 -2.09
CA ILE A 35 -3.09 1.93 -2.05
C ILE A 35 -2.52 1.83 -3.46
N GLY A 36 -1.32 2.34 -3.65
CA GLY A 36 -0.48 2.10 -4.82
C GLY A 36 0.66 1.15 -4.45
N LEU A 37 0.84 0.07 -5.20
CA LEU A 37 1.91 -0.89 -5.00
C LEU A 37 3.11 -0.55 -5.87
N VAL A 38 4.29 -0.48 -5.26
CA VAL A 38 5.60 -0.35 -5.91
C VAL A 38 6.43 -1.58 -5.58
N GLY A 39 6.83 -2.32 -6.60
CA GLY A 39 7.43 -3.64 -6.44
C GLY A 39 6.36 -4.74 -6.41
N CYS A 40 6.19 -5.38 -7.55
CA CYS A 40 5.08 -6.29 -7.82
C CYS A 40 5.49 -7.77 -7.76
N ASP A 41 6.51 -8.09 -6.99
CA ASP A 41 6.87 -9.48 -6.71
C ASP A 41 5.89 -10.14 -5.73
N SER A 42 6.09 -11.42 -5.44
CA SER A 42 5.20 -12.18 -4.57
C SER A 42 5.09 -11.60 -3.16
N ILE A 43 6.14 -11.00 -2.63
CA ILE A 43 6.15 -10.41 -1.29
C ILE A 43 5.26 -9.16 -1.27
N GLY A 44 5.48 -8.23 -2.19
CA GLY A 44 4.68 -7.02 -2.30
C GLY A 44 3.20 -7.30 -2.52
N VAL A 45 2.88 -8.22 -3.42
CA VAL A 45 1.50 -8.63 -3.69
C VAL A 45 0.86 -9.27 -2.47
N ASN A 46 1.57 -10.14 -1.73
CA ASN A 46 1.02 -10.79 -0.53
C ASN A 46 0.76 -9.80 0.60
N VAL A 47 1.65 -8.84 0.82
CA VAL A 47 1.43 -7.76 1.80
C VAL A 47 0.19 -6.95 1.42
N LEU A 48 0.08 -6.56 0.15
CA LEU A 48 -1.08 -5.83 -0.35
C LEU A 48 -2.39 -6.60 -0.17
N LYS A 49 -2.39 -7.92 -0.45
CA LYS A 49 -3.56 -8.77 -0.22
C LYS A 49 -4.00 -8.77 1.24
N THR A 50 -3.05 -8.72 2.18
CA THR A 50 -3.36 -8.61 3.60
C THR A 50 -4.10 -7.32 3.90
N PHE A 51 -3.67 -6.19 3.34
CA PHE A 51 -4.38 -4.92 3.49
C PHE A 51 -5.79 -4.98 2.89
N ILE A 52 -5.94 -5.52 1.69
CA ILE A 52 -7.23 -5.64 1.02
C ILE A 52 -8.19 -6.53 1.82
N SER A 53 -7.69 -7.60 2.44
CA SER A 53 -8.50 -8.53 3.24
C SER A 53 -9.15 -7.89 4.46
N THR A 54 -8.68 -6.76 4.92
CA THR A 54 -9.30 -6.01 6.03
C THR A 54 -10.65 -5.39 5.65
N GLY A 55 -10.91 -5.22 4.35
CA GLY A 55 -12.08 -4.48 3.85
C GLY A 55 -11.94 -2.96 3.93
N GLU A 56 -10.80 -2.45 4.41
CA GLU A 56 -10.54 -1.03 4.62
C GLU A 56 -9.57 -0.44 3.59
N ALA A 57 -9.07 -1.28 2.69
CA ALA A 57 -8.11 -0.88 1.67
C ALA A 57 -8.44 -1.51 0.32
N ARG A 58 -8.08 -0.81 -0.73
CA ARG A 58 -8.09 -1.33 -2.10
C ARG A 58 -6.85 -0.86 -2.86
N CYS A 59 -6.42 -1.63 -3.83
CA CYS A 59 -5.35 -1.23 -4.72
C CYS A 59 -5.92 -0.42 -5.90
N VAL A 60 -5.39 0.77 -6.12
CA VAL A 60 -5.81 1.63 -7.24
C VAL A 60 -4.74 1.75 -8.33
N ALA A 61 -3.50 1.43 -8.01
CA ALA A 61 -2.38 1.56 -8.93
C ALA A 61 -1.28 0.55 -8.62
N VAL A 62 -0.60 0.08 -9.65
CA VAL A 62 0.59 -0.77 -9.53
C VAL A 62 1.70 -0.24 -10.41
N PHE A 63 2.93 -0.32 -9.92
CA PHE A 63 4.14 0.04 -10.62
C PHE A 63 5.25 -0.98 -10.35
N ASP A 64 5.89 -1.42 -11.40
CA ASP A 64 7.16 -2.17 -11.35
C ASP A 64 7.96 -1.83 -12.59
N GLU A 65 9.28 -1.71 -12.46
CA GLU A 65 10.17 -1.52 -13.61
C GLU A 65 10.11 -2.70 -14.59
N LYS A 66 9.75 -3.88 -14.09
CA LYS A 66 9.45 -5.07 -14.91
C LYS A 66 7.95 -5.13 -15.19
N THR A 67 7.57 -4.76 -16.39
CA THR A 67 6.17 -4.72 -16.83
C THR A 67 5.44 -6.05 -16.61
N THR A 68 6.13 -7.18 -16.81
CA THR A 68 5.55 -8.51 -16.62
C THR A 68 5.12 -8.77 -15.17
N LEU A 69 5.87 -8.25 -14.19
CA LEU A 69 5.51 -8.35 -12.78
C LEU A 69 4.30 -7.46 -12.45
N ALA A 70 4.28 -6.25 -12.99
CA ALA A 70 3.14 -5.34 -12.81
C ALA A 70 1.85 -5.92 -13.38
N GLU A 71 1.89 -6.51 -14.59
CA GLU A 71 0.75 -7.18 -15.22
C GLU A 71 0.28 -8.41 -14.44
N SER A 72 1.22 -9.19 -13.88
CA SER A 72 0.89 -10.35 -13.05
C SER A 72 0.19 -9.92 -11.76
N ALA A 73 0.73 -8.89 -11.10
CA ALA A 73 0.13 -8.32 -9.90
C ALA A 73 -1.27 -7.75 -10.17
N GLU A 74 -1.45 -7.05 -11.26
CA GLU A 74 -2.76 -6.49 -11.65
C GLU A 74 -3.81 -7.61 -11.78
N ARG A 75 -3.47 -8.72 -12.44
CA ARG A 75 -4.38 -9.87 -12.58
C ARG A 75 -4.73 -10.50 -11.23
N GLU A 76 -3.73 -10.69 -10.36
CA GLU A 76 -3.95 -11.25 -9.02
C GLU A 76 -4.85 -10.35 -8.17
N ILE A 77 -4.58 -9.05 -8.17
CA ILE A 77 -5.34 -8.08 -7.40
C ILE A 77 -6.78 -7.97 -7.93
N THR A 78 -6.96 -7.97 -9.24
CA THR A 78 -8.28 -7.96 -9.87
C THR A 78 -9.13 -9.17 -9.46
N SER A 79 -8.52 -10.30 -9.14
CA SER A 79 -9.24 -11.50 -8.70
C SER A 79 -9.82 -11.39 -7.28
N ILE A 80 -9.36 -10.44 -6.47
CA ILE A 80 -9.74 -10.30 -5.05
C ILE A 80 -10.44 -8.98 -4.72
N GLN A 81 -10.58 -8.08 -5.68
CA GLN A 81 -11.32 -6.83 -5.52
C GLN A 81 -12.15 -6.53 -6.78
N ASP A 82 -13.19 -5.72 -6.63
CA ASP A 82 -14.16 -5.48 -7.73
C ASP A 82 -13.58 -4.71 -8.91
N LYS A 83 -12.56 -3.90 -8.68
CA LYS A 83 -12.00 -3.00 -9.70
C LYS A 83 -10.51 -3.26 -9.87
N ALA A 84 -10.08 -3.43 -11.12
CA ALA A 84 -8.66 -3.56 -11.45
C ALA A 84 -7.87 -2.30 -11.11
N PRO A 85 -6.66 -2.44 -10.54
CA PRO A 85 -5.74 -1.31 -10.40
C PRO A 85 -5.22 -0.87 -11.77
N LEU A 86 -4.85 0.40 -11.90
CA LEU A 86 -4.20 0.90 -13.11
C LEU A 86 -2.71 0.54 -13.11
N LEU A 87 -2.24 0.07 -14.26
CA LEU A 87 -0.82 -0.14 -14.50
C LEU A 87 -0.14 1.19 -14.83
N TYR A 88 0.94 1.48 -14.15
CA TYR A 88 1.78 2.65 -14.40
C TYR A 88 3.17 2.21 -14.89
N ASN A 89 3.66 2.89 -15.91
CA ASN A 89 5.03 2.78 -16.39
C ASN A 89 5.91 3.98 -15.95
N ASP A 90 5.32 4.92 -15.24
CA ASP A 90 5.98 6.10 -14.69
C ASP A 90 5.53 6.28 -13.24
N TYR A 91 6.47 6.12 -12.32
CA TYR A 91 6.20 6.21 -10.89
C TYR A 91 5.70 7.59 -10.48
N CYS A 92 6.25 8.65 -11.06
CA CYS A 92 5.82 10.01 -10.76
C CYS A 92 4.36 10.25 -11.16
N LYS A 93 3.93 9.70 -12.29
CA LYS A 93 2.52 9.78 -12.70
C LYS A 93 1.59 9.03 -11.77
N MET A 94 2.04 7.89 -11.22
CA MET A 94 1.28 7.20 -10.20
C MET A 94 1.14 8.06 -8.94
N LEU A 95 2.23 8.67 -8.48
CA LEU A 95 2.25 9.54 -7.31
C LEU A 95 1.39 10.80 -7.46
N ASP A 96 1.21 11.27 -8.68
CA ASP A 96 0.40 12.45 -8.99
C ASP A 96 -1.11 12.23 -8.80
N ARG A 97 -1.54 10.98 -8.60
CA ARG A 97 -2.95 10.68 -8.35
C ARG A 97 -3.41 11.33 -7.05
N ARG A 98 -4.48 12.11 -7.15
CA ARG A 98 -5.09 12.77 -5.97
C ARG A 98 -5.81 11.79 -5.04
N ASP A 99 -6.29 10.68 -5.60
CA ASP A 99 -7.01 9.64 -4.85
C ASP A 99 -6.08 8.59 -4.22
N LEU A 100 -4.77 8.69 -4.41
CA LEU A 100 -3.79 7.80 -3.81
C LEU A 100 -3.47 8.23 -2.39
N ASP A 101 -3.83 7.40 -1.43
CA ASP A 101 -3.63 7.67 0.01
C ASP A 101 -2.30 7.13 0.52
N ILE A 102 -1.95 5.91 0.12
CA ILE A 102 -0.80 5.18 0.65
C ILE A 102 0.01 4.59 -0.50
N VAL A 103 1.31 4.70 -0.40
CA VAL A 103 2.26 4.01 -1.29
C VAL A 103 2.89 2.86 -0.51
N LEU A 104 2.63 1.63 -0.94
CA LEU A 104 3.28 0.42 -0.44
C LEU A 104 4.53 0.14 -1.26
N ILE A 105 5.70 0.28 -0.65
CA ILE A 105 6.99 0.06 -1.30
C ILE A 105 7.54 -1.31 -0.88
N ALA A 106 7.64 -2.22 -1.83
CA ALA A 106 8.12 -3.59 -1.64
C ALA A 106 9.21 -3.92 -2.68
N VAL A 107 10.30 -3.19 -2.62
CA VAL A 107 11.46 -3.33 -3.51
C VAL A 107 12.70 -3.74 -2.72
N SER A 108 13.77 -4.10 -3.42
CA SER A 108 15.06 -4.40 -2.78
C SER A 108 15.60 -3.22 -1.97
N LYS A 109 16.44 -3.51 -1.00
CA LYS A 109 17.07 -2.49 -0.13
C LYS A 109 17.76 -1.37 -0.93
N GLU A 110 18.42 -1.74 -2.02
CA GLU A 110 19.15 -0.81 -2.88
C GLU A 110 18.24 0.20 -3.59
N GLU A 111 17.00 -0.17 -3.82
CA GLU A 111 16.02 0.66 -4.52
C GLU A 111 15.09 1.43 -3.58
N GLN A 112 15.01 1.04 -2.31
CA GLN A 112 14.05 1.63 -1.35
C GLN A 112 14.18 3.13 -1.22
N ASP A 113 15.40 3.63 -1.04
CA ASP A 113 15.63 5.07 -0.82
C ASP A 113 15.13 5.91 -1.99
N LYS A 114 15.36 5.44 -3.22
CA LYS A 114 14.91 6.09 -4.45
C LYS A 114 13.38 6.28 -4.45
N PHE A 115 12.64 5.21 -4.20
CA PHE A 115 11.18 5.25 -4.22
C PHE A 115 10.60 5.98 -3.00
N PHE A 116 11.21 5.81 -1.84
CA PHE A 116 10.81 6.50 -0.61
C PHE A 116 10.94 8.01 -0.73
N LEU A 117 12.11 8.50 -1.12
CA LEU A 117 12.37 9.94 -1.24
C LEU A 117 11.43 10.60 -2.26
N LYS A 118 11.18 9.91 -3.37
CA LYS A 118 10.25 10.43 -4.37
C LYS A 118 8.82 10.48 -3.84
N ALA A 119 8.35 9.48 -3.12
CA ALA A 119 7.02 9.51 -2.51
C ALA A 119 6.86 10.63 -1.47
N CYS A 120 7.93 10.94 -0.72
CA CYS A 120 7.93 12.07 0.22
C CYS A 120 7.70 13.41 -0.49
N GLU A 121 8.23 13.60 -1.70
CA GLU A 121 8.02 14.83 -2.48
C GLU A 121 6.54 15.05 -2.85
N TYR A 122 5.76 13.99 -2.94
CA TYR A 122 4.32 14.02 -3.28
C TYR A 122 3.39 13.99 -2.07
N ASP A 123 3.94 14.10 -0.86
CA ASP A 123 3.18 14.14 0.39
C ASP A 123 2.26 12.92 0.60
N LYS A 124 2.71 11.75 0.19
CA LYS A 124 1.98 10.49 0.36
C LYS A 124 2.33 9.80 1.67
N ASN A 125 1.37 9.08 2.24
CA ASN A 125 1.66 8.14 3.31
C ASN A 125 2.40 6.93 2.72
N ILE A 126 3.41 6.44 3.45
CA ILE A 126 4.31 5.40 2.93
C ILE A 126 4.33 4.21 3.88
N TYR A 127 4.16 3.03 3.33
CA TYR A 127 4.46 1.77 4.00
C TYR A 127 5.61 1.07 3.26
N ILE A 128 6.65 0.70 3.99
CA ILE A 128 7.81 0.00 3.42
C ILE A 128 7.83 -1.43 3.94
N GLU A 129 7.88 -2.39 3.02
CA GLU A 129 8.12 -3.78 3.34
C GLU A 129 9.62 -4.04 3.44
N ILE A 130 10.09 -4.34 4.64
CA ILE A 130 11.52 -4.49 4.95
C ILE A 130 12.02 -5.94 4.95
N SER A 131 11.16 -6.92 4.80
CA SER A 131 11.58 -8.34 4.84
C SER A 131 12.59 -8.71 3.76
N GLN A 132 12.55 -8.00 2.63
CA GLN A 132 13.54 -8.16 1.56
C GLN A 132 14.90 -7.51 1.86
N CYS A 133 14.97 -6.72 2.93
CA CYS A 133 16.14 -5.94 3.28
C CYS A 133 17.01 -6.62 4.32
N LEU A 134 16.49 -7.65 4.97
CA LEU A 134 17.20 -8.37 6.02
C LEU A 134 17.90 -9.58 5.40
N SER A 135 19.21 -9.63 5.53
CA SER A 135 19.95 -10.85 5.25
C SER A 135 19.73 -11.87 6.37
N PRO A 136 19.88 -13.18 6.10
CA PRO A 136 19.78 -14.20 7.14
C PRO A 136 20.74 -13.99 8.32
N GLU A 137 21.76 -13.19 8.14
CA GLU A 137 22.78 -12.87 9.15
C GLU A 137 22.36 -11.68 10.04
N GLU A 138 21.32 -10.94 9.64
CA GLU A 138 20.80 -9.77 10.37
C GLU A 138 19.55 -10.10 11.22
N ILE A 139 19.11 -11.33 11.18
CA ILE A 139 18.02 -11.87 11.97
C ILE A 139 18.60 -12.69 13.14
#